data_c8971e010da379cd969f010d530730ac
#
_entry.id   c8971e010da379cd969f010d530730ac
#
_cell.length_a   1.000
_cell.length_b   1.000
_cell.length_c   1.000
_cell.angle_alpha   90.00
_cell.angle_beta   90.00
_cell.angle_gamma   90.00
#
_symmetry.space_group_name_H-M   'P 1'
#
loop_
_entity.id
_entity.type
_entity.pdbx_description
1 polymer ?
#
loop_
_entity_poly.entity_id
_entity_poly.type
_entity_poly.pdbx_seq_one_letter_code
_entity_poly.pdbx_strand_id
1 'polypeptide(L)'
;MGKAIPTVEGWHSQHMVFAMDFSAWNCFTAEEKAAARNELKAFLADLEAKHQAKEGSYAFYDCNGAKGDLILWILGPSLEYLAQIERKFRRLAIASVLVQTYSYTSVTEVSAYVKAKLDTEEVNKKLYPHVPRDKYICFYNMSKKREGDDNWFMLPPQERGMLMKSHGELGKTYLDVLSEFTTGGCGLDDWEWGITIFSNDDIQFKKIVYDMRFEVASAKYGIFSDFYVGTIIDDALLEEIFG
;
A
#
# COMPACT_ATOMS: atom_id res chain seq x y z
N MET A 1 -17.29 22.71 -16.55
CA MET A 1 -16.15 21.81 -16.89
C MET A 1 -15.39 21.49 -15.64
N GLY A 2 -15.15 20.22 -15.33
CA GLY A 2 -14.33 19.80 -14.19
C GLY A 2 -12.91 20.37 -14.34
N LYS A 3 -12.27 20.73 -13.21
CA LYS A 3 -10.89 21.19 -13.18
C LYS A 3 -10.09 20.29 -12.25
N ALA A 4 -8.91 19.86 -12.69
CA ALA A 4 -7.98 19.13 -11.84
C ALA A 4 -7.56 20.00 -10.65
N ILE A 5 -7.38 19.35 -9.50
CA ILE A 5 -6.84 19.99 -8.30
C ILE A 5 -5.35 19.67 -8.27
N PRO A 6 -4.47 20.68 -8.15
CA PRO A 6 -3.04 20.44 -8.04
C PRO A 6 -2.69 19.53 -6.86
N THR A 7 -1.73 18.66 -7.05
CA THR A 7 -1.10 17.81 -6.06
C THR A 7 0.36 18.19 -5.87
N VAL A 8 0.93 17.76 -4.76
CA VAL A 8 2.38 17.75 -4.53
C VAL A 8 2.75 16.30 -4.27
N GLU A 9 3.73 15.82 -4.99
CA GLU A 9 4.15 14.43 -4.95
C GLU A 9 5.39 14.26 -4.06
N GLY A 10 5.48 13.07 -3.46
CA GLY A 10 6.60 12.64 -2.63
C GLY A 10 7.29 11.40 -3.17
N TRP A 11 7.38 10.36 -2.35
CA TRP A 11 8.02 9.11 -2.75
C TRP A 11 7.19 8.31 -3.76
N HIS A 12 7.90 7.65 -4.67
CA HIS A 12 7.34 6.60 -5.51
C HIS A 12 7.03 5.37 -4.63
N SER A 13 6.03 4.63 -5.03
CA SER A 13 5.45 3.53 -4.26
C SER A 13 5.18 2.34 -5.17
N GLN A 14 5.51 1.13 -4.71
CA GLN A 14 5.18 -0.10 -5.41
C GLN A 14 4.71 -1.17 -4.44
N HIS A 15 3.47 -1.60 -4.60
CA HIS A 15 2.94 -2.79 -3.97
C HIS A 15 3.19 -3.99 -4.86
N MET A 16 3.61 -5.10 -4.29
CA MET A 16 3.79 -6.38 -4.97
C MET A 16 3.16 -7.47 -4.12
N VAL A 17 2.38 -8.33 -4.75
CA VAL A 17 1.80 -9.51 -4.11
C VAL A 17 2.33 -10.74 -4.83
N PHE A 18 2.72 -11.74 -4.06
CA PHE A 18 3.30 -12.97 -4.58
C PHE A 18 2.54 -14.19 -4.03
N ALA A 19 2.31 -15.17 -4.88
CA ALA A 19 1.93 -16.52 -4.48
C ALA A 19 3.18 -17.41 -4.47
N MET A 20 3.25 -18.32 -3.50
CA MET A 20 4.36 -19.25 -3.37
C MET A 20 4.03 -20.60 -4.03
N ASP A 21 4.92 -21.08 -4.86
CA ASP A 21 4.88 -22.46 -5.32
C ASP A 21 5.44 -23.37 -4.23
N PHE A 22 4.55 -23.82 -3.35
CA PHE A 22 4.90 -24.74 -2.27
C PHE A 22 5.44 -26.07 -2.76
N SER A 23 5.04 -26.52 -3.97
CA SER A 23 5.57 -27.75 -4.56
C SER A 23 7.05 -27.60 -4.91
N ALA A 24 7.41 -26.49 -5.55
CA ALA A 24 8.80 -26.16 -5.87
C ALA A 24 9.61 -25.91 -4.58
N TRP A 25 9.05 -25.20 -3.59
CA TRP A 25 9.70 -24.96 -2.30
C TRP A 25 10.01 -26.24 -1.54
N ASN A 26 9.10 -27.22 -1.58
CA ASN A 26 9.29 -28.51 -0.92
C ASN A 26 10.36 -29.39 -1.60
N CYS A 27 10.81 -29.04 -2.81
CA CYS A 27 11.95 -29.69 -3.46
C CYS A 27 13.31 -29.17 -2.97
N PHE A 28 13.34 -28.03 -2.28
CA PHE A 28 14.59 -27.51 -1.70
C PHE A 28 15.03 -28.37 -0.51
N THR A 29 16.34 -28.62 -0.43
CA THR A 29 16.94 -29.24 0.76
C THR A 29 16.84 -28.30 1.97
N ALA A 30 17.04 -28.80 3.15
CA ALA A 30 17.08 -28.00 4.37
C ALA A 30 18.15 -26.90 4.31
N GLU A 31 19.31 -27.18 3.70
CA GLU A 31 20.41 -26.25 3.51
C GLU A 31 20.03 -25.15 2.51
N GLU A 32 19.37 -25.49 1.40
CA GLU A 32 18.90 -24.53 0.39
C GLU A 32 17.82 -23.63 0.97
N LYS A 33 16.87 -24.17 1.74
CA LYS A 33 15.85 -23.38 2.45
C LYS A 33 16.49 -22.42 3.44
N ALA A 34 17.45 -22.89 4.25
CA ALA A 34 18.16 -22.02 5.20
C ALA A 34 18.95 -20.92 4.50
N ALA A 35 19.62 -21.21 3.37
CA ALA A 35 20.32 -20.21 2.57
C ALA A 35 19.35 -19.17 2.01
N ALA A 36 18.22 -19.58 1.40
CA ALA A 36 17.20 -18.70 0.85
C ALA A 36 16.60 -17.78 1.92
N ARG A 37 16.31 -18.31 3.12
CA ARG A 37 15.86 -17.50 4.26
C ARG A 37 16.89 -16.45 4.69
N ASN A 38 18.16 -16.85 4.77
CA ASN A 38 19.23 -15.90 5.15
C ASN A 38 19.41 -14.79 4.12
N GLU A 39 19.30 -15.10 2.82
CA GLU A 39 19.30 -14.08 1.77
C GLU A 39 18.11 -13.12 1.92
N LEU A 40 16.90 -13.63 2.19
CA LEU A 40 15.71 -12.82 2.43
C LEU A 40 15.88 -11.94 3.67
N LYS A 41 16.40 -12.48 4.78
CA LYS A 41 16.69 -11.71 5.99
C LYS A 41 17.69 -10.60 5.73
N ALA A 42 18.76 -10.85 4.97
CA ALA A 42 19.73 -9.82 4.59
C ALA A 42 19.11 -8.74 3.71
N PHE A 43 18.24 -9.10 2.77
CA PHE A 43 17.49 -8.16 1.95
C PHE A 43 16.56 -7.28 2.79
N LEU A 44 15.79 -7.86 3.70
CA LEU A 44 14.90 -7.12 4.61
C LEU A 44 15.69 -6.21 5.56
N ALA A 45 16.87 -6.63 6.03
CA ALA A 45 17.75 -5.79 6.83
C ALA A 45 18.29 -4.56 6.05
N ASP A 46 18.60 -4.69 4.74
CA ASP A 46 18.96 -3.54 3.88
C ASP A 46 17.78 -2.57 3.74
N LEU A 47 16.54 -3.06 3.60
CA LEU A 47 15.34 -2.22 3.58
C LEU A 47 15.09 -1.54 4.93
N GLU A 48 15.29 -2.26 6.04
CA GLU A 48 15.14 -1.70 7.39
C GLU A 48 16.18 -0.60 7.65
N ALA A 49 17.42 -0.79 7.23
CA ALA A 49 18.45 0.25 7.35
C ALA A 49 18.06 1.53 6.61
N LYS A 50 17.49 1.42 5.39
CA LYS A 50 16.98 2.57 4.62
C LYS A 50 15.76 3.21 5.29
N HIS A 51 14.87 2.42 5.86
CA HIS A 51 13.71 2.89 6.60
C HIS A 51 14.15 3.71 7.84
N GLN A 52 15.11 3.23 8.61
CA GLN A 52 15.65 3.96 9.76
C GLN A 52 16.41 5.23 9.35
N ALA A 53 17.11 5.19 8.22
CA ALA A 53 17.80 6.36 7.65
C ALA A 53 16.82 7.37 6.99
N LYS A 54 15.51 7.04 6.87
CA LYS A 54 14.50 7.82 6.14
C LYS A 54 14.86 8.06 4.66
N GLU A 55 15.53 7.11 4.05
CA GLU A 55 15.89 7.09 2.63
C GLU A 55 14.89 6.31 1.76
N GLY A 56 13.91 5.71 2.39
CA GLY A 56 12.81 4.95 1.85
C GLY A 56 12.01 4.32 2.98
N SER A 57 11.00 3.54 2.64
CA SER A 57 10.23 2.78 3.62
C SER A 57 9.72 1.50 2.99
N TYR A 58 9.28 0.53 3.80
CA TYR A 58 8.75 -0.73 3.29
C TYR A 58 7.76 -1.36 4.28
N ALA A 59 7.00 -2.33 3.79
CA ALA A 59 6.20 -3.26 4.58
C ALA A 59 6.34 -4.66 3.97
N PHE A 60 6.45 -5.70 4.82
CA PHE A 60 6.52 -7.09 4.40
C PHE A 60 5.60 -7.93 5.28
N TYR A 61 4.57 -8.54 4.66
CA TYR A 61 3.45 -9.17 5.34
C TYR A 61 3.11 -10.51 4.70
N ASP A 62 2.72 -11.47 5.54
CA ASP A 62 2.06 -12.72 5.15
C ASP A 62 0.62 -12.39 4.72
N CYS A 63 0.25 -12.75 3.48
CA CYS A 63 -1.02 -12.41 2.88
C CYS A 63 -2.05 -13.52 3.07
N ASN A 64 -3.20 -13.17 3.62
CA ASN A 64 -4.28 -14.12 3.82
C ASN A 64 -5.15 -14.31 2.56
N GLY A 65 -5.44 -15.55 2.22
CA GLY A 65 -6.40 -15.91 1.17
C GLY A 65 -5.75 -16.28 -0.17
N ALA A 66 -6.57 -16.62 -1.15
CA ALA A 66 -6.10 -17.22 -2.41
C ALA A 66 -5.49 -16.23 -3.43
N LYS A 67 -5.38 -14.94 -3.09
CA LYS A 67 -4.87 -13.90 -4.01
C LYS A 67 -3.34 -13.80 -3.98
N GLY A 68 -2.71 -14.33 -2.95
CA GLY A 68 -1.27 -14.35 -2.76
C GLY A 68 -0.92 -14.77 -1.34
N ASP A 69 0.37 -15.04 -1.11
CA ASP A 69 0.92 -15.46 0.18
C ASP A 69 1.79 -14.36 0.81
N LEU A 70 2.35 -13.45 0.02
CA LEU A 70 3.22 -12.38 0.51
C LEU A 70 2.82 -11.02 -0.07
N ILE A 71 2.88 -9.98 0.76
CA ILE A 71 2.77 -8.57 0.35
C ILE A 71 4.11 -7.90 0.63
N LEU A 72 4.73 -7.32 -0.39
CA LEU A 72 5.88 -6.44 -0.27
C LEU A 72 5.50 -5.04 -0.79
N TRP A 73 5.48 -4.06 0.09
CA TRP A 73 5.28 -2.65 -0.27
C TRP A 73 6.58 -1.88 -0.09
N ILE A 74 6.99 -1.15 -1.12
CA ILE A 74 8.23 -0.38 -1.14
C ILE A 74 7.91 1.07 -1.47
N LEU A 75 8.54 1.99 -0.74
CA LEU A 75 8.50 3.43 -0.99
C LEU A 75 9.93 3.96 -1.12
N GLY A 76 10.14 4.88 -2.03
CA GLY A 76 11.45 5.48 -2.21
C GLY A 76 11.47 6.65 -3.20
N PRO A 77 12.64 7.26 -3.42
CA PRO A 77 12.75 8.56 -4.07
C PRO A 77 12.42 8.57 -5.57
N SER A 78 12.47 7.42 -6.25
CA SER A 78 12.24 7.38 -7.70
C SER A 78 11.83 6.00 -8.21
N LEU A 79 11.32 5.93 -9.46
CA LEU A 79 11.03 4.66 -10.13
C LEU A 79 12.29 3.80 -10.30
N GLU A 80 13.46 4.43 -10.56
CA GLU A 80 14.72 3.72 -10.68
C GLU A 80 15.11 3.04 -9.37
N TYR A 81 14.83 3.71 -8.22
CA TYR A 81 15.03 3.12 -6.89
C TYR A 81 14.14 1.90 -6.70
N LEU A 82 12.84 2.02 -6.99
CA LEU A 82 11.90 0.89 -6.90
C LEU A 82 12.35 -0.28 -7.78
N ALA A 83 12.71 -0.01 -9.03
CA ALA A 83 13.20 -1.02 -9.97
C ALA A 83 14.53 -1.66 -9.52
N GLN A 84 15.40 -0.94 -8.79
CA GLN A 84 16.62 -1.52 -8.21
C GLN A 84 16.28 -2.50 -7.08
N ILE A 85 15.36 -2.13 -6.18
CA ILE A 85 14.91 -2.99 -5.09
C ILE A 85 14.21 -4.24 -5.64
N GLU A 86 13.30 -4.08 -6.60
CA GLU A 86 12.62 -5.19 -7.26
C GLU A 86 13.62 -6.16 -7.91
N ARG A 87 14.63 -5.65 -8.65
CA ARG A 87 15.68 -6.49 -9.25
C ARG A 87 16.53 -7.22 -8.21
N LYS A 88 16.79 -6.59 -7.04
CA LYS A 88 17.47 -7.27 -5.92
C LYS A 88 16.61 -8.40 -5.40
N PHE A 89 15.32 -8.15 -5.12
CA PHE A 89 14.38 -9.15 -4.65
C PHE A 89 14.27 -10.35 -5.62
N ARG A 90 14.09 -10.08 -6.92
CA ARG A 90 13.98 -11.12 -7.96
C ARG A 90 15.22 -12.00 -8.13
N ARG A 91 16.38 -11.62 -7.55
CA ARG A 91 17.62 -12.41 -7.58
C ARG A 91 17.81 -13.28 -6.35
N LEU A 92 16.99 -13.14 -5.33
CA LEU A 92 17.04 -14.00 -4.15
C LEU A 92 16.61 -15.43 -4.53
N ALA A 93 17.18 -16.42 -3.89
CA ALA A 93 16.82 -17.82 -4.13
C ALA A 93 15.33 -18.08 -3.90
N ILE A 94 14.73 -17.45 -2.89
CA ILE A 94 13.29 -17.55 -2.60
C ILE A 94 12.41 -17.05 -3.76
N ALA A 95 12.87 -16.07 -4.54
CA ALA A 95 12.11 -15.51 -5.65
C ALA A 95 11.90 -16.53 -6.79
N SER A 96 12.70 -17.59 -6.88
CA SER A 96 12.53 -18.66 -7.87
C SER A 96 11.25 -19.49 -7.67
N VAL A 97 10.68 -19.46 -6.47
CA VAL A 97 9.44 -20.15 -6.11
C VAL A 97 8.28 -19.18 -5.86
N LEU A 98 8.45 -17.90 -6.17
CA LEU A 98 7.42 -16.88 -6.02
C LEU A 98 6.88 -16.44 -7.38
N VAL A 99 5.56 -16.47 -7.53
CA VAL A 99 4.84 -15.94 -8.69
C VAL A 99 4.20 -14.62 -8.30
N GLN A 100 4.54 -13.53 -8.98
CA GLN A 100 3.90 -12.24 -8.74
C GLN A 100 2.47 -12.27 -9.28
N THR A 101 1.48 -12.18 -8.40
CA THR A 101 0.05 -12.24 -8.72
C THR A 101 -0.56 -10.86 -8.91
N TYR A 102 0.03 -9.83 -8.30
CA TYR A 102 -0.42 -8.46 -8.42
C TYR A 102 0.73 -7.47 -8.22
N SER A 103 0.60 -6.31 -8.85
CA SER A 103 1.44 -5.14 -8.55
C SER A 103 0.64 -3.85 -8.73
N TYR A 104 1.09 -2.79 -8.05
CA TYR A 104 0.54 -1.45 -8.21
C TYR A 104 1.64 -0.41 -8.01
N THR A 105 1.83 0.43 -9.03
CA THR A 105 2.83 1.50 -9.04
C THR A 105 2.16 2.86 -8.89
N SER A 106 2.67 3.69 -7.98
CA SER A 106 2.05 4.96 -7.61
C SER A 106 3.07 5.94 -7.03
N VAL A 107 2.58 7.10 -6.58
CA VAL A 107 3.36 8.08 -5.80
C VAL A 107 2.55 8.51 -4.58
N THR A 108 3.22 8.84 -3.49
CA THR A 108 2.57 9.54 -2.38
C THR A 108 2.22 10.95 -2.83
N GLU A 109 1.03 11.42 -2.50
CA GLU A 109 0.58 12.74 -2.92
C GLU A 109 -0.24 13.46 -1.84
N VAL A 110 -0.20 14.78 -1.86
CA VAL A 110 -1.05 15.64 -1.05
C VAL A 110 -1.76 16.63 -1.96
N SER A 111 -3.09 16.57 -2.01
CA SER A 111 -3.88 17.53 -2.78
C SER A 111 -3.83 18.93 -2.19
N ALA A 112 -4.02 19.97 -3.03
CA ALA A 112 -4.07 21.36 -2.57
C ALA A 112 -5.14 21.60 -1.51
N TYR A 113 -6.25 20.85 -1.50
CA TYR A 113 -7.26 20.93 -0.46
C TYR A 113 -6.75 20.51 0.94
N VAL A 114 -5.93 19.48 0.98
CA VAL A 114 -5.33 18.94 2.21
C VAL A 114 -4.15 19.82 2.61
N LYS A 115 -3.26 20.16 1.67
CA LYS A 115 -2.07 20.99 1.89
C LYS A 115 -2.39 22.31 2.55
N ALA A 116 -3.52 22.95 2.16
CA ALA A 116 -3.95 24.24 2.74
C ALA A 116 -4.34 24.16 4.24
N LYS A 117 -4.48 22.95 4.79
CA LYS A 117 -4.93 22.70 6.17
C LYS A 117 -3.86 22.11 7.07
N LEU A 118 -2.73 21.71 6.50
CA LEU A 118 -1.63 21.04 7.20
C LEU A 118 -0.42 21.95 7.26
N ASP A 119 0.37 21.84 8.33
CA ASP A 119 1.70 22.42 8.37
C ASP A 119 2.71 21.65 7.52
N THR A 120 3.94 22.17 7.43
CA THR A 120 4.99 21.56 6.59
C THR A 120 5.40 20.17 7.10
N GLU A 121 5.40 19.95 8.40
CA GLU A 121 5.78 18.65 8.98
C GLU A 121 4.72 17.58 8.67
N GLU A 122 3.44 17.91 8.81
CA GLU A 122 2.33 17.01 8.48
C GLU A 122 2.29 16.67 6.99
N VAL A 123 2.57 17.66 6.12
CA VAL A 123 2.70 17.44 4.66
C VAL A 123 3.86 16.47 4.39
N ASN A 124 5.03 16.69 5.00
CA ASN A 124 6.19 15.82 4.79
C ASN A 124 5.95 14.39 5.29
N LYS A 125 5.24 14.19 6.41
CA LYS A 125 4.85 12.86 6.89
C LYS A 125 3.98 12.10 5.89
N LYS A 126 3.17 12.81 5.12
CA LYS A 126 2.33 12.20 4.06
C LYS A 126 3.12 11.93 2.78
N LEU A 127 4.05 12.82 2.42
CA LEU A 127 4.86 12.68 1.19
C LEU A 127 6.02 11.70 1.36
N TYR A 128 6.56 11.58 2.58
CA TYR A 128 7.71 10.73 2.91
C TYR A 128 7.38 9.84 4.13
N PRO A 129 6.40 8.93 3.99
CA PRO A 129 5.86 8.22 5.12
C PRO A 129 6.86 7.23 5.72
N HIS A 130 7.00 7.27 7.04
CA HIS A 130 7.63 6.23 7.82
C HIS A 130 6.57 5.18 8.14
N VAL A 131 6.53 4.09 7.36
CA VAL A 131 5.50 3.05 7.45
C VAL A 131 5.56 2.37 8.83
N PRO A 132 4.43 2.25 9.55
CA PRO A 132 4.41 1.63 10.88
C PRO A 132 4.69 0.11 10.79
N ARG A 133 5.00 -0.48 11.94
CA ARG A 133 5.18 -1.93 12.12
C ARG A 133 3.98 -2.55 12.86
N ASP A 134 2.77 -2.07 12.51
CA ASP A 134 1.55 -2.62 13.07
C ASP A 134 1.33 -4.06 12.63
N LYS A 135 0.60 -4.81 13.46
CA LYS A 135 0.43 -6.25 13.29
C LYS A 135 -0.26 -6.62 11.97
N TYR A 136 -1.18 -5.80 11.49
CA TYR A 136 -1.98 -6.11 10.30
C TYR A 136 -1.89 -5.03 9.23
N ILE A 137 -1.97 -5.44 7.98
CA ILE A 137 -2.08 -4.59 6.79
C ILE A 137 -3.37 -4.89 6.03
N CYS A 138 -3.98 -3.85 5.45
CA CYS A 138 -5.00 -3.99 4.41
C CYS A 138 -4.65 -3.08 3.25
N PHE A 139 -4.51 -3.64 2.06
CA PHE A 139 -4.25 -2.90 0.83
C PHE A 139 -5.35 -3.15 -0.20
N TYR A 140 -5.80 -2.11 -0.86
CA TYR A 140 -6.71 -2.17 -2.01
C TYR A 140 -6.54 -0.94 -2.89
N ASN A 141 -7.00 -1.06 -4.14
CA ASN A 141 -7.05 0.08 -5.06
C ASN A 141 -8.46 0.63 -5.18
N MET A 142 -8.54 1.86 -5.61
CA MET A 142 -9.80 2.50 -5.92
C MET A 142 -9.70 3.47 -7.10
N SER A 143 -10.83 3.66 -7.76
CA SER A 143 -11.06 4.71 -8.76
C SER A 143 -12.39 5.40 -8.50
N LYS A 144 -12.60 6.54 -9.13
CA LYS A 144 -13.89 7.24 -9.13
C LYS A 144 -14.66 6.98 -10.42
N LYS A 145 -15.98 6.77 -10.31
CA LYS A 145 -16.87 6.59 -11.48
C LYS A 145 -16.76 7.73 -12.49
N ARG A 146 -16.83 7.37 -13.76
CA ARG A 146 -16.80 8.27 -14.93
C ARG A 146 -17.99 8.11 -15.85
N GLU A 147 -19.10 7.55 -15.37
CA GLU A 147 -20.24 7.15 -16.18
C GLU A 147 -21.47 8.03 -15.91
N GLY A 148 -22.15 8.42 -16.98
CA GLY A 148 -23.42 9.14 -16.94
C GLY A 148 -23.38 10.35 -16.01
N ASP A 149 -24.44 10.49 -15.19
CA ASP A 149 -24.57 11.54 -14.19
C ASP A 149 -23.69 11.33 -12.95
N ASP A 150 -23.10 10.13 -12.80
CA ASP A 150 -22.21 9.78 -11.70
C ASP A 150 -20.73 9.95 -12.08
N ASN A 151 -20.41 10.94 -12.92
CA ASN A 151 -19.04 11.24 -13.30
C ASN A 151 -18.38 12.20 -12.30
N TRP A 152 -17.56 11.65 -11.41
CA TRP A 152 -16.81 12.39 -10.39
C TRP A 152 -15.97 13.54 -10.96
N PHE A 153 -15.33 13.32 -12.13
CA PHE A 153 -14.40 14.28 -12.73
C PHE A 153 -15.12 15.45 -13.40
N MET A 154 -16.42 15.28 -13.68
CA MET A 154 -17.27 16.37 -14.23
C MET A 154 -17.88 17.24 -13.14
N LEU A 155 -17.85 16.84 -11.87
CA LEU A 155 -18.33 17.64 -10.75
C LEU A 155 -17.52 18.93 -10.61
N PRO A 156 -18.18 20.05 -10.22
CA PRO A 156 -17.48 21.27 -9.84
C PRO A 156 -16.47 21.03 -8.71
N PRO A 157 -15.30 21.70 -8.70
CA PRO A 157 -14.30 21.55 -7.65
C PRO A 157 -14.84 21.78 -6.23
N GLN A 158 -15.77 22.72 -6.06
CA GLN A 158 -16.39 23.01 -4.77
C GLN A 158 -17.21 21.82 -4.24
N GLU A 159 -17.99 21.18 -5.12
CA GLU A 159 -18.78 20.01 -4.76
C GLU A 159 -17.90 18.82 -4.37
N ARG A 160 -16.87 18.54 -5.16
CA ARG A 160 -15.86 17.51 -4.80
C ARG A 160 -15.19 17.82 -3.46
N GLY A 161 -14.87 19.11 -3.21
CA GLY A 161 -14.28 19.55 -1.96
C GLY A 161 -15.21 19.34 -0.75
N MET A 162 -16.51 19.55 -0.88
CA MET A 162 -17.50 19.30 0.18
C MET A 162 -17.61 17.78 0.46
N LEU A 163 -17.72 16.96 -0.58
CA LEU A 163 -17.77 15.51 -0.45
C LEU A 163 -16.50 14.95 0.20
N MET A 164 -15.31 15.40 -0.21
CA MET A 164 -14.05 14.99 0.38
C MET A 164 -13.86 15.52 1.80
N LYS A 165 -14.50 16.63 2.17
CA LYS A 165 -14.48 17.09 3.57
C LYS A 165 -15.23 16.11 4.47
N SER A 166 -16.46 15.72 4.10
CA SER A 166 -17.26 14.74 4.84
C SER A 166 -16.53 13.42 4.96
N HIS A 167 -15.98 12.92 3.83
CA HIS A 167 -15.15 11.71 3.80
C HIS A 167 -13.95 11.78 4.77
N GLY A 168 -13.21 12.88 4.75
CA GLY A 168 -12.08 13.09 5.65
C GLY A 168 -12.47 13.27 7.13
N GLU A 169 -13.65 13.83 7.43
CA GLU A 169 -14.16 13.93 8.80
C GLU A 169 -14.46 12.54 9.38
N LEU A 170 -15.05 11.66 8.57
CA LEU A 170 -15.27 10.27 8.98
C LEU A 170 -13.93 9.53 9.17
N GLY A 171 -12.97 9.66 8.25
CA GLY A 171 -11.65 9.03 8.38
C GLY A 171 -10.91 9.44 9.65
N LYS A 172 -11.05 10.71 10.08
CA LYS A 172 -10.41 11.20 11.31
C LYS A 172 -10.89 10.49 12.57
N THR A 173 -12.09 9.92 12.60
CA THR A 173 -12.61 9.18 13.76
C THR A 173 -11.88 7.86 14.01
N TYR A 174 -11.04 7.43 13.06
CA TYR A 174 -10.26 6.19 13.13
C TYR A 174 -8.76 6.40 13.39
N LEU A 175 -8.27 7.65 13.46
CA LEU A 175 -6.82 7.95 13.58
C LEU A 175 -6.15 7.35 14.82
N ASP A 176 -6.91 7.11 15.90
CA ASP A 176 -6.39 6.52 17.14
C ASP A 176 -6.20 5.00 17.05
N VAL A 177 -6.77 4.34 16.04
CA VAL A 177 -6.82 2.88 15.94
C VAL A 177 -6.22 2.33 14.64
N LEU A 178 -5.95 3.19 13.65
CA LEU A 178 -5.32 2.81 12.40
C LEU A 178 -4.49 3.94 11.79
N SER A 179 -3.55 3.56 10.91
CA SER A 179 -2.81 4.46 10.04
C SER A 179 -3.20 4.20 8.60
N GLU A 180 -3.55 5.25 7.83
CA GLU A 180 -3.93 5.15 6.43
C GLU A 180 -2.98 5.95 5.54
N PHE A 181 -2.56 5.32 4.45
CA PHE A 181 -1.71 5.91 3.42
C PHE A 181 -2.42 5.82 2.07
N THR A 182 -2.58 6.97 1.43
CA THR A 182 -3.14 7.07 0.08
C THR A 182 -2.02 7.43 -0.90
N THR A 183 -1.95 6.70 -2.02
CA THR A 183 -1.00 6.95 -3.11
C THR A 183 -1.74 7.11 -4.42
N GLY A 184 -1.28 8.02 -5.30
CA GLY A 184 -1.87 8.28 -6.62
C GLY A 184 -1.18 7.47 -7.71
N GLY A 185 -1.98 6.73 -8.49
CA GLY A 185 -1.51 5.90 -9.60
C GLY A 185 -1.89 6.40 -10.99
N CYS A 186 -2.57 7.55 -11.10
CA CYS A 186 -3.00 8.08 -12.39
C CYS A 186 -1.84 8.21 -13.39
N GLY A 187 -1.88 7.44 -14.48
CA GLY A 187 -0.83 7.43 -15.51
C GLY A 187 0.41 6.60 -15.15
N LEU A 188 0.44 5.98 -13.96
CA LEU A 188 1.48 5.05 -13.50
C LEU A 188 0.97 3.62 -13.44
N ASP A 189 -0.34 3.45 -13.22
CA ASP A 189 -1.00 2.16 -13.12
C ASP A 189 -2.48 2.25 -13.58
N ASP A 190 -3.20 1.14 -13.57
CA ASP A 190 -4.61 1.06 -14.02
C ASP A 190 -5.59 1.70 -13.03
N TRP A 191 -5.26 1.75 -11.74
CA TRP A 191 -6.08 2.32 -10.69
C TRP A 191 -5.62 3.74 -10.31
N GLU A 192 -6.58 4.60 -9.98
CA GLU A 192 -6.29 6.01 -9.67
C GLU A 192 -5.61 6.17 -8.31
N TRP A 193 -5.99 5.36 -7.32
CA TRP A 193 -5.42 5.41 -5.97
C TRP A 193 -5.19 4.03 -5.39
N GLY A 194 -4.12 3.90 -4.60
CA GLY A 194 -3.87 2.80 -3.69
C GLY A 194 -4.10 3.25 -2.25
N ILE A 195 -4.84 2.45 -1.49
CA ILE A 195 -5.13 2.68 -0.08
C ILE A 195 -4.45 1.57 0.73
N THR A 196 -3.56 1.96 1.62
CA THR A 196 -2.88 1.02 2.52
C THR A 196 -3.17 1.40 3.96
N ILE A 197 -3.73 0.49 4.72
CA ILE A 197 -4.16 0.69 6.10
C ILE A 197 -3.40 -0.27 7.00
N PHE A 198 -2.93 0.23 8.15
CA PHE A 198 -2.27 -0.57 9.19
C PHE A 198 -3.04 -0.43 10.50
N SER A 199 -3.09 -1.52 11.27
CA SER A 199 -3.69 -1.54 12.60
C SER A 199 -3.16 -2.71 13.42
N ASN A 200 -3.23 -2.59 14.74
CA ASN A 200 -3.03 -3.72 15.65
C ASN A 200 -4.31 -4.50 15.97
N ASP A 201 -5.44 -4.08 15.38
CA ASP A 201 -6.76 -4.76 15.44
C ASP A 201 -7.33 -4.83 14.01
N ASP A 202 -7.33 -6.01 13.40
CA ASP A 202 -7.79 -6.28 12.04
C ASP A 202 -9.26 -5.94 11.81
N ILE A 203 -10.08 -5.98 12.86
CA ILE A 203 -11.50 -5.63 12.80
C ILE A 203 -11.71 -4.15 12.44
N GLN A 204 -10.73 -3.29 12.69
CA GLN A 204 -10.81 -1.87 12.32
C GLN A 204 -10.88 -1.69 10.79
N PHE A 205 -10.24 -2.56 10.00
CA PHE A 205 -10.35 -2.51 8.53
C PHE A 205 -11.81 -2.70 8.07
N LYS A 206 -12.49 -3.69 8.64
CA LYS A 206 -13.91 -3.93 8.34
C LYS A 206 -14.78 -2.75 8.77
N LYS A 207 -14.51 -2.16 9.93
CA LYS A 207 -15.30 -1.04 10.46
C LYS A 207 -15.16 0.20 9.58
N ILE A 208 -13.92 0.67 9.32
CA ILE A 208 -13.71 1.87 8.51
C ILE A 208 -14.24 1.70 7.10
N VAL A 209 -13.95 0.57 6.43
CA VAL A 209 -14.44 0.33 5.06
C VAL A 209 -15.96 0.25 5.02
N TYR A 210 -16.60 -0.36 6.04
CA TYR A 210 -18.05 -0.42 6.14
C TYR A 210 -18.66 0.97 6.31
N ASP A 211 -18.16 1.78 7.23
CA ASP A 211 -18.68 3.12 7.49
C ASP A 211 -18.49 4.03 6.26
N MET A 212 -17.33 3.93 5.59
CA MET A 212 -17.06 4.66 4.35
C MET A 212 -18.01 4.29 3.20
N ARG A 213 -18.64 3.11 3.21
CA ARG A 213 -19.63 2.71 2.19
C ARG A 213 -20.90 3.57 2.23
N PHE A 214 -21.22 4.19 3.36
CA PHE A 214 -22.39 5.05 3.52
C PHE A 214 -22.06 6.53 3.24
N GLU A 215 -20.79 6.87 3.12
CA GLU A 215 -20.36 8.22 2.79
C GLU A 215 -20.51 8.46 1.27
N VAL A 216 -21.04 9.63 0.88
CA VAL A 216 -21.50 9.90 -0.50
C VAL A 216 -20.37 9.77 -1.54
N ALA A 217 -19.15 10.24 -1.23
CA ALA A 217 -18.03 10.14 -2.16
C ALA A 217 -17.64 8.70 -2.48
N SER A 218 -17.87 7.77 -1.55
CA SER A 218 -17.66 6.34 -1.72
C SER A 218 -18.89 5.64 -2.26
N ALA A 219 -20.06 5.87 -1.66
CA ALA A 219 -21.31 5.22 -2.02
C ALA A 219 -21.71 5.46 -3.49
N LYS A 220 -21.57 6.72 -3.94
CA LYS A 220 -21.99 7.13 -5.27
C LYS A 220 -20.89 6.99 -6.33
N TYR A 221 -19.64 7.29 -5.95
CA TYR A 221 -18.55 7.42 -6.91
C TYR A 221 -17.42 6.43 -6.75
N GLY A 222 -17.36 5.63 -5.67
CA GLY A 222 -16.26 4.70 -5.41
C GLY A 222 -16.35 3.43 -6.26
N ILE A 223 -15.25 3.06 -6.91
CA ILE A 223 -15.00 1.74 -7.52
C ILE A 223 -13.80 1.16 -6.78
N PHE A 224 -13.89 -0.08 -6.35
CA PHE A 224 -12.89 -0.72 -5.49
C PHE A 224 -12.38 -2.01 -6.12
N SER A 225 -11.07 -2.25 -6.02
CA SER A 225 -10.44 -3.50 -6.42
C SER A 225 -10.64 -4.60 -5.37
N ASP A 226 -9.92 -5.68 -5.57
CA ASP A 226 -9.69 -6.71 -4.54
C ASP A 226 -8.97 -6.12 -3.32
N PHE A 227 -9.27 -6.69 -2.15
CA PHE A 227 -8.61 -6.39 -0.89
C PHE A 227 -7.57 -7.45 -0.59
N TYR A 228 -6.37 -7.01 -0.19
CA TYR A 228 -5.27 -7.83 0.28
C TYR A 228 -5.06 -7.53 1.76
N VAL A 229 -5.17 -8.57 2.59
CA VAL A 229 -5.05 -8.43 4.05
C VAL A 229 -3.97 -9.37 4.53
N GLY A 230 -3.17 -8.94 5.49
CA GLY A 230 -2.05 -9.76 5.95
C GLY A 230 -1.59 -9.44 7.36
N THR A 231 -0.71 -10.31 7.87
CA THR A 231 -0.07 -10.22 9.18
C THR A 231 1.41 -9.91 8.99
N ILE A 232 1.99 -9.04 9.81
CA ILE A 232 3.41 -8.70 9.74
C ILE A 232 4.28 -9.95 9.88
N ILE A 233 5.28 -10.07 9.02
CA ILE A 233 6.26 -11.15 9.12
C ILE A 233 7.38 -10.69 10.03
N ASP A 234 7.42 -11.28 11.24
CA ASP A 234 8.55 -11.21 12.14
C ASP A 234 9.49 -12.43 11.93
N ASP A 235 10.58 -12.50 12.70
CA ASP A 235 11.55 -13.57 12.58
C ASP A 235 10.96 -14.96 12.86
N ALA A 236 9.98 -15.06 13.77
CA ALA A 236 9.35 -16.33 14.14
C ALA A 236 8.42 -16.82 13.00
N LEU A 237 7.58 -15.92 12.47
CA LEU A 237 6.71 -16.24 11.35
C LEU A 237 7.50 -16.51 10.06
N LEU A 238 8.62 -15.80 9.86
CA LEU A 238 9.51 -16.06 8.71
C LEU A 238 10.11 -17.47 8.76
N GLU A 239 10.50 -17.95 9.94
CA GLU A 239 10.95 -19.35 10.12
C GLU A 239 9.80 -20.35 9.92
N GLU A 240 8.58 -20.02 10.33
CA GLU A 240 7.40 -20.88 10.14
C GLU A 240 7.04 -21.03 8.66
N ILE A 241 6.99 -19.89 7.91
CA ILE A 241 6.60 -19.89 6.49
C ILE A 241 7.64 -20.58 5.62
N PHE A 242 8.94 -20.36 5.89
CA PHE A 242 10.04 -20.79 5.02
C PHE A 242 10.95 -21.87 5.66
N GLY A 243 10.50 -22.52 6.72
CA GLY A 243 11.19 -23.59 7.45
C GLY A 243 11.28 -24.94 6.75
#